data_cacc3d0c4928c199ff75c013567321b0
#
_entry.id   cacc3d0c4928c199ff75c013567321b0
#
_cell.length_a   1.000
_cell.length_b   1.000
_cell.length_c   1.000
_cell.angle_alpha   90.00
_cell.angle_beta   90.00
_cell.angle_gamma   90.00
#
_symmetry.space_group_name_H-M   'P 1'
#
loop_
_entity.id
_entity.type
_entity.pdbx_description
1 polymer ?
#
loop_
_entity_poly.entity_id
_entity_poly.type
_entity_poly.pdbx_seq_one_letter_code
_entity_poly.pdbx_strand_id
1 'polypeptide(L)'
;MALSWSAVDEITHLLFDTDSQHDIAFWLYATASYCVARMGVELLLPGKVKGYTNQQYVVTLVHQVLVLPTCAFGWAMGWLDDAKVLIYLLTGAYLASDSIVNYSPVSGCVAG
;
A
#
# COMPACT_ATOMS: atom_id res chain seq x y z
N MET A 1 -7.72 -21.95 -14.35
CA MET A 1 -6.36 -21.72 -13.88
C MET A 1 -6.26 -21.95 -12.38
N ALA A 2 -5.27 -22.54 -11.96
CA ALA A 2 -5.03 -22.71 -10.54
C ALA A 2 -3.74 -22.00 -10.16
N LEU A 3 -3.67 -21.57 -8.92
CA LEU A 3 -2.41 -21.15 -8.34
C LEU A 3 -1.47 -22.34 -8.38
N SER A 4 -0.23 -22.11 -8.78
CA SER A 4 0.76 -23.17 -8.71
C SER A 4 1.04 -23.55 -7.26
N TRP A 5 1.45 -24.80 -7.04
CA TRP A 5 1.82 -25.23 -5.71
C TRP A 5 2.99 -24.43 -5.13
N SER A 6 3.90 -23.94 -5.99
CA SER A 6 4.99 -23.09 -5.51
C SER A 6 4.46 -21.76 -4.99
N ALA A 7 3.42 -21.18 -5.59
CA ALA A 7 2.82 -19.95 -5.08
C ALA A 7 2.15 -20.20 -3.72
N VAL A 8 1.47 -21.34 -3.56
CA VAL A 8 0.84 -21.72 -2.28
C VAL A 8 1.90 -21.92 -1.20
N ASP A 9 3.00 -22.61 -1.54
CA ASP A 9 4.10 -22.81 -0.62
C ASP A 9 4.75 -21.49 -0.20
N GLU A 10 4.93 -20.57 -1.14
CA GLU A 10 5.48 -19.26 -0.85
C GLU A 10 4.59 -18.47 0.10
N ILE A 11 3.30 -18.47 -0.14
CA ILE A 11 2.34 -17.78 0.74
C ILE A 11 2.35 -18.38 2.13
N THR A 12 2.33 -19.72 2.22
CA THR A 12 2.37 -20.43 3.49
C THR A 12 3.65 -20.12 4.25
N HIS A 13 4.79 -20.16 3.57
CA HIS A 13 6.09 -19.84 4.17
C HIS A 13 6.12 -18.40 4.66
N LEU A 14 5.59 -17.48 3.88
CA LEU A 14 5.51 -16.07 4.24
C LEU A 14 4.70 -15.85 5.52
N LEU A 15 3.60 -16.58 5.68
CA LEU A 15 2.72 -16.44 6.84
C LEU A 15 3.32 -17.01 8.13
N PHE A 16 4.15 -18.04 8.02
CA PHE A 16 4.65 -18.77 9.19
C PHE A 16 6.14 -18.56 9.48
N ASP A 17 6.85 -17.84 8.60
CA ASP A 17 8.25 -17.52 8.83
C ASP A 17 8.36 -16.33 9.78
N THR A 18 9.32 -16.37 10.70
CA THR A 18 9.54 -15.31 11.67
C THR A 18 9.90 -13.98 11.01
N ASP A 19 10.78 -14.01 9.99
CA ASP A 19 11.15 -12.81 9.25
C ASP A 19 9.96 -12.26 8.48
N SER A 20 9.12 -13.14 7.94
CA SER A 20 7.90 -12.76 7.23
C SER A 20 6.87 -12.14 8.15
N GLN A 21 6.87 -12.50 9.45
CA GLN A 21 5.97 -11.87 10.42
C GLN A 21 6.31 -10.39 10.61
N HIS A 22 7.58 -10.02 10.58
CA HIS A 22 7.99 -8.61 10.60
C HIS A 22 7.51 -7.88 9.35
N ASP A 23 7.61 -8.52 8.20
CA ASP A 23 7.14 -7.94 6.93
C ASP A 23 5.61 -7.76 6.95
N ILE A 24 4.88 -8.76 7.46
CA ILE A 24 3.43 -8.68 7.59
C ILE A 24 3.04 -7.55 8.55
N ALA A 25 3.73 -7.42 9.68
CA ALA A 25 3.49 -6.35 10.64
C ALA A 25 3.75 -4.98 10.00
N PHE A 26 4.83 -4.84 9.25
CA PHE A 26 5.13 -3.61 8.52
C PHE A 26 4.03 -3.28 7.51
N TRP A 27 3.58 -4.28 6.75
CA TRP A 27 2.52 -4.10 5.75
C TRP A 27 1.21 -3.65 6.41
N LEU A 28 0.84 -4.27 7.52
CA LEU A 28 -0.36 -3.89 8.27
C LEU A 28 -0.26 -2.47 8.81
N TYR A 29 0.90 -2.12 9.34
CA TYR A 29 1.17 -0.79 9.88
C TYR A 29 1.08 0.26 8.77
N ALA A 30 1.70 -0.02 7.64
CA ALA A 30 1.68 0.88 6.49
C ALA A 30 0.26 1.03 5.93
N THR A 31 -0.49 -0.08 5.86
CA THR A 31 -1.89 -0.05 5.41
C THR A 31 -2.74 0.83 6.32
N ALA A 32 -2.59 0.66 7.64
CA ALA A 32 -3.32 1.49 8.61
C ALA A 32 -2.94 2.96 8.47
N SER A 33 -1.66 3.24 8.29
CA SER A 33 -1.17 4.61 8.11
C SER A 33 -1.75 5.26 6.85
N TYR A 34 -1.79 4.54 5.75
CA TYR A 34 -2.40 5.04 4.52
C TYR A 34 -3.90 5.25 4.68
N CYS A 35 -4.59 4.36 5.38
CA CYS A 35 -6.02 4.52 5.66
C CYS A 35 -6.28 5.80 6.46
N VAL A 36 -5.50 6.04 7.52
CA VAL A 36 -5.61 7.25 8.32
C VAL A 36 -5.34 8.49 7.49
N ALA A 37 -4.30 8.45 6.66
CA ALA A 37 -3.98 9.57 5.76
C ALA A 37 -5.13 9.86 4.79
N ARG A 38 -5.71 8.82 4.21
CA ARG A 38 -6.84 8.97 3.28
C ARG A 38 -8.05 9.57 3.97
N MET A 39 -8.36 9.10 5.17
CA MET A 39 -9.47 9.63 5.94
C MET A 39 -9.24 11.09 6.32
N GLY A 40 -8.01 11.44 6.71
CA GLY A 40 -7.65 12.82 7.03
C GLY A 40 -7.80 13.75 5.83
N VAL A 41 -7.33 13.32 4.66
CA VAL A 41 -7.48 14.11 3.43
C VAL A 41 -8.96 14.24 3.04
N GLU A 42 -9.74 13.16 3.20
CA GLU A 42 -11.17 13.21 2.89
C GLU A 42 -11.91 14.22 3.77
N LEU A 43 -11.51 14.34 5.02
CA LEU A 43 -12.09 15.34 5.93
C LEU A 43 -11.68 16.78 5.56
N LEU A 44 -10.45 16.96 5.11
CA LEU A 44 -9.92 18.28 4.78
C LEU A 44 -10.29 18.73 3.36
N LEU A 45 -10.33 17.80 2.42
CA LEU A 45 -10.57 18.08 1.00
C LEU A 45 -11.64 17.13 0.46
N PRO A 46 -12.89 17.27 0.93
CA PRO A 46 -13.96 16.39 0.42
C PRO A 46 -14.28 16.71 -1.04
N GLY A 47 -14.81 15.72 -1.73
CA GLY A 47 -15.26 15.88 -3.11
C GLY A 47 -14.48 14.99 -4.07
N LYS A 48 -14.89 15.06 -5.32
CA LYS A 48 -14.34 14.24 -6.40
C LYS A 48 -13.98 15.10 -7.59
N VAL A 49 -12.93 14.68 -8.30
CA VAL A 49 -12.52 15.28 -9.57
C VAL A 49 -12.38 14.15 -10.57
N LYS A 50 -13.15 14.20 -11.66
CA LYS A 50 -13.12 13.20 -12.74
C LYS A 50 -13.36 11.77 -12.21
N GLY A 51 -14.27 11.62 -11.25
CA GLY A 51 -14.63 10.32 -10.70
C GLY A 51 -13.74 9.79 -9.58
N TYR A 52 -12.65 10.49 -9.26
CA TYR A 52 -11.74 10.09 -8.19
C TYR A 52 -11.78 11.10 -7.06
N THR A 53 -11.73 10.59 -5.83
CA THR A 53 -11.74 11.47 -4.65
C THR A 53 -10.41 12.22 -4.54
N ASN A 54 -10.45 13.37 -3.86
CA ASN A 54 -9.23 14.15 -3.63
C ASN A 54 -8.20 13.36 -2.83
N GLN A 55 -8.64 12.54 -1.87
CA GLN A 55 -7.70 11.71 -1.10
C GLN A 55 -6.99 10.67 -1.99
N GLN A 56 -7.65 10.16 -3.02
CA GLN A 56 -6.98 9.27 -3.97
C GLN A 56 -5.85 10.00 -4.69
N TYR A 57 -6.09 11.20 -5.17
CA TYR A 57 -5.04 11.99 -5.85
C TYR A 57 -3.89 12.33 -4.92
N VAL A 58 -4.19 12.84 -3.73
CA VAL A 58 -3.16 13.29 -2.78
C VAL A 58 -2.31 12.13 -2.30
N VAL A 59 -2.92 11.04 -1.90
CA VAL A 59 -2.17 9.87 -1.39
C VAL A 59 -1.39 9.21 -2.51
N THR A 60 -1.94 9.16 -3.73
CA THR A 60 -1.20 8.64 -4.88
C THR A 60 0.04 9.49 -5.14
N LEU A 61 -0.09 10.80 -5.11
CA LEU A 61 1.04 11.70 -5.33
C LEU A 61 2.10 11.53 -4.25
N VAL A 62 1.69 11.47 -2.99
CA VAL A 62 2.61 11.27 -1.86
C VAL A 62 3.34 9.94 -2.00
N HIS A 63 2.61 8.87 -2.33
CA HIS A 63 3.21 7.55 -2.51
C HIS A 63 4.23 7.55 -3.66
N GLN A 64 3.92 8.17 -4.78
CA GLN A 64 4.83 8.25 -5.92
C GLN A 64 6.08 9.05 -5.58
N VAL A 65 5.93 10.16 -4.87
CA VAL A 65 7.06 10.98 -4.44
C VAL A 65 7.97 10.23 -3.46
N LEU A 66 7.41 9.32 -2.66
CA LEU A 66 8.21 8.49 -1.77
C LEU A 66 8.91 7.34 -2.52
N VAL A 67 8.21 6.69 -3.42
CA VAL A 67 8.68 5.46 -4.05
C VAL A 67 9.61 5.70 -5.23
N LEU A 68 9.25 6.61 -6.14
CA LEU A 68 10.02 6.81 -7.37
C LEU A 68 11.44 7.32 -7.10
N PRO A 69 11.65 8.38 -6.29
CA PRO A 69 13.02 8.79 -5.97
C PRO A 69 13.80 7.72 -5.21
N THR A 70 13.13 6.97 -4.34
CA THR A 70 13.77 5.88 -3.59
C THR A 70 14.26 4.80 -4.55
N CYS A 71 13.46 4.42 -5.53
CA CYS A 71 13.85 3.43 -6.53
C CYS A 71 15.02 3.93 -7.38
N ALA A 72 14.95 5.18 -7.85
CA ALA A 72 16.01 5.77 -8.67
C ALA A 72 17.32 5.86 -7.89
N PHE A 73 17.24 6.32 -6.66
CA PHE A 73 18.43 6.47 -5.79
C PHE A 73 19.01 5.11 -5.43
N GLY A 74 18.14 4.15 -5.11
CA GLY A 74 18.56 2.79 -4.79
C GLY A 74 19.24 2.10 -5.96
N TRP A 75 18.73 2.31 -7.17
CA TRP A 75 19.35 1.79 -8.38
C TRP A 75 20.72 2.40 -8.59
N ALA A 76 20.82 3.72 -8.48
CA ALA A 76 22.08 4.44 -8.68
C ALA A 76 23.13 4.06 -7.64
N MET A 77 22.72 3.86 -6.39
CA MET A 77 23.62 3.53 -5.28
C MET A 77 23.85 2.03 -5.09
N GLY A 78 23.10 1.21 -5.81
CA GLY A 78 23.29 -0.25 -5.78
C GLY A 78 22.60 -0.99 -4.65
N TRP A 79 21.69 -0.35 -3.89
CA TRP A 79 20.99 -1.00 -2.78
C TRP A 79 19.51 -1.30 -3.08
N LEU A 80 19.08 -1.14 -4.33
CA LEU A 80 17.67 -1.34 -4.68
C LEU A 80 17.21 -2.77 -4.37
N ASP A 81 18.02 -3.77 -4.64
CA ASP A 81 17.66 -5.16 -4.36
C ASP A 81 17.41 -5.40 -2.87
N ASP A 82 18.13 -4.71 -2.00
CA ASP A 82 17.94 -4.82 -0.55
C ASP A 82 16.66 -4.15 -0.08
N ALA A 83 16.22 -3.11 -0.78
CA ALA A 83 15.04 -2.32 -0.41
C ALA A 83 13.77 -2.76 -1.13
N LYS A 84 13.85 -3.64 -2.13
CA LYS A 84 12.70 -3.95 -2.99
C LYS A 84 11.53 -4.54 -2.22
N VAL A 85 11.79 -5.34 -1.19
CA VAL A 85 10.70 -5.93 -0.39
C VAL A 85 9.92 -4.85 0.35
N LEU A 86 10.62 -3.87 0.94
CA LEU A 86 9.96 -2.74 1.59
C LEU A 86 9.12 -1.93 0.61
N ILE A 87 9.64 -1.72 -0.59
CA ILE A 87 8.93 -0.97 -1.64
C ILE A 87 7.67 -1.73 -2.06
N TYR A 88 7.76 -3.05 -2.24
CA TYR A 88 6.61 -3.88 -2.58
C TYR A 88 5.57 -3.86 -1.47
N LEU A 89 6.00 -3.93 -0.22
CA LEU A 89 5.08 -3.89 0.92
C LEU A 89 4.38 -2.53 1.02
N LEU A 90 5.10 -1.45 0.80
CA LEU A 90 4.52 -0.11 0.77
C LEU A 90 3.50 0.04 -0.34
N THR A 91 3.82 -0.44 -1.54
CA THR A 91 2.91 -0.39 -2.68
C THR A 91 1.67 -1.24 -2.43
N GLY A 92 1.86 -2.44 -1.87
CA GLY A 92 0.74 -3.30 -1.48
C GLY A 92 -0.14 -2.66 -0.43
N ALA A 93 0.47 -1.98 0.54
CA ALA A 93 -0.28 -1.24 1.57
C ALA A 93 -1.07 -0.08 0.97
N TYR A 94 -0.47 0.64 0.03
CA TYR A 94 -1.14 1.72 -0.71
C TYR A 94 -2.38 1.19 -1.43
N LEU A 95 -2.24 0.08 -2.16
CA LEU A 95 -3.36 -0.53 -2.89
C LEU A 95 -4.43 -1.06 -1.94
N ALA A 96 -4.02 -1.71 -0.84
CA ALA A 96 -4.95 -2.23 0.15
C ALA A 96 -5.75 -1.11 0.80
N SER A 97 -5.10 0.00 1.16
CA SER A 97 -5.78 1.14 1.76
C SER A 97 -6.78 1.77 0.81
N ASP A 98 -6.44 1.86 -0.47
CA ASP A 98 -7.36 2.37 -1.48
C ASP A 98 -8.61 1.48 -1.58
N SER A 99 -8.41 0.17 -1.60
CA SER A 99 -9.52 -0.78 -1.65
C SER A 99 -10.41 -0.69 -0.40
N ILE A 100 -9.79 -0.60 0.77
CA ILE A 100 -10.53 -0.54 2.03
C ILE A 100 -11.37 0.74 2.12
N VAL A 101 -10.78 1.88 1.81
CA VAL A 101 -11.43 3.18 1.98
C VAL A 101 -12.43 3.47 0.86
N ASN A 102 -12.12 3.08 -0.38
CA ASN A 102 -12.88 3.53 -1.54
C ASN A 102 -13.77 2.46 -2.17
N TYR A 103 -13.46 1.17 -1.99
CA TYR A 103 -14.12 0.09 -2.71
C TYR A 103 -14.69 -1.01 -1.81
N SER A 104 -14.62 -0.84 -0.49
CA SER A 104 -15.17 -1.80 0.46
C SER A 104 -16.45 -1.26 1.10
N PRO A 105 -17.19 -2.07 1.88
CA PRO A 105 -18.34 -1.57 2.63
C PRO A 105 -17.99 -0.43 3.59
N VAL A 106 -16.73 -0.31 4.01
CA VAL A 106 -16.26 0.78 4.85
C VAL A 106 -16.37 2.13 4.13
N SER A 107 -16.28 2.13 2.80
CA SER A 107 -16.38 3.37 2.02
C SER A 107 -17.70 4.10 2.25
N GLY A 108 -18.77 3.38 2.47
CA GLY A 108 -20.07 3.97 2.79
C GLY A 108 -20.05 4.76 4.09
N CYS A 109 -19.25 4.32 5.07
CA CYS A 109 -19.10 5.02 6.34
C CYS A 109 -18.20 6.25 6.22
N VAL A 110 -17.20 6.19 5.35
CA VAL A 110 -16.25 7.28 5.15
C VAL A 110 -16.84 8.37 4.26
N ALA A 111 -17.47 7.99 3.16
CA ALA A 111 -18.01 8.91 2.16
C ALA A 111 -19.43 9.37 2.49
N GLY A 112 -20.07 8.65 3.39
CA GLY A 112 -21.43 8.81 3.75
C GLY A 112 -21.88 10.08 4.24
#